data_97841eb19d837e788db7901896468444
#
_entry.id   97841eb19d837e788db7901896468444
#
_cell.length_a   1.000
_cell.length_b   1.000
_cell.length_c   1.000
_cell.angle_alpha   90.00
_cell.angle_beta   90.00
_cell.angle_gamma   90.00
#
_symmetry.space_group_name_H-M   'P 1'
#
loop_
_entity.id
_entity.type
_entity.pdbx_description
1 polymer ?
#
loop_
_entity_poly.entity_id
_entity_poly.type
_entity_poly.pdbx_seq_one_letter_code
_entity_poly.pdbx_strand_id
1 'polypeptide(L)'
;MSGHSAPELAEEFFGGTIEGLTQEDITYISPAEGTDWMQGYFTKDYPLVMFERSFKMKGQKNGEVLGTLTLPYTVPNPLGIFTDLCSYASEIVTKDDPRYPFATIHANPPGIFTDYPAVLKTQYGKGTVIWSCVPFEKAERFQHSDIFSGLIRSLLSEEPVFSSSTAPEPVEFVVFDAPEYKEKYIGMVNLQEDFRFLPVYHFDVEIKSPEKPVKVLKSYNDEPVAFTYENGKVKISIDRLDCFDMYTLCY
;
A
#
# COMPACT_ATOMS: atom_id res chain seq x y z
N MET A 1 10.03 -0.88 -5.95
CA MET A 1 9.85 -1.72 -7.16
C MET A 1 9.06 -2.94 -6.77
N SER A 2 8.04 -3.28 -7.51
CA SER A 2 7.41 -4.58 -7.41
C SER A 2 8.18 -5.62 -8.23
N GLY A 3 8.17 -6.87 -7.78
CA GLY A 3 8.89 -7.94 -8.45
C GLY A 3 8.52 -8.14 -9.92
N HIS A 4 7.27 -7.84 -10.28
CA HIS A 4 6.75 -8.03 -11.64
C HIS A 4 7.28 -6.99 -12.66
N SER A 5 7.82 -5.86 -12.20
CA SER A 5 8.22 -4.78 -13.11
C SER A 5 9.69 -4.81 -13.52
N ALA A 6 10.60 -5.33 -12.73
CA ALA A 6 12.04 -5.32 -13.03
C ALA A 6 12.83 -6.32 -12.16
N PRO A 7 12.74 -7.63 -12.40
CA PRO A 7 13.47 -8.63 -11.61
C PRO A 7 14.99 -8.43 -11.70
N GLU A 8 15.52 -8.00 -12.85
CA GLU A 8 16.95 -7.79 -13.07
C GLU A 8 17.50 -6.66 -12.18
N LEU A 9 16.71 -5.60 -11.97
CA LEU A 9 17.09 -4.51 -11.06
C LEU A 9 17.10 -4.98 -9.61
N ALA A 10 16.21 -5.90 -9.23
CA ALA A 10 16.22 -6.47 -7.90
C ALA A 10 17.49 -7.30 -7.67
N GLU A 11 17.93 -8.10 -8.65
CA GLU A 11 19.20 -8.81 -8.58
C GLU A 11 20.40 -7.87 -8.47
N GLU A 12 20.41 -6.78 -9.24
CA GLU A 12 21.47 -5.77 -9.18
C GLU A 12 21.55 -5.10 -7.80
N PHE A 13 20.43 -4.63 -7.24
CA PHE A 13 20.43 -3.88 -6.00
C PHE A 13 20.68 -4.76 -4.78
N PHE A 14 20.19 -5.97 -4.75
CA PHE A 14 20.25 -6.85 -3.58
C PHE A 14 21.29 -7.97 -3.69
N GLY A 15 21.88 -8.14 -4.88
CA GLY A 15 22.95 -9.13 -5.11
C GLY A 15 22.50 -10.57 -4.97
N GLY A 16 21.21 -10.82 -5.10
CA GLY A 16 20.61 -12.15 -5.10
C GLY A 16 20.34 -12.67 -6.51
N THR A 17 19.67 -13.82 -6.61
CA THR A 17 19.20 -14.40 -7.87
C THR A 17 17.73 -14.72 -7.77
N ILE A 18 16.96 -14.35 -8.78
CA ILE A 18 15.53 -14.68 -8.89
C ILE A 18 15.40 -16.04 -9.55
N GLU A 19 14.90 -17.03 -8.81
CA GLU A 19 14.68 -18.41 -9.30
C GLU A 19 13.40 -18.57 -10.13
N GLY A 20 12.59 -17.51 -10.25
CA GLY A 20 11.30 -17.49 -10.94
C GLY A 20 10.13 -17.26 -9.98
N LEU A 21 8.93 -17.48 -10.49
CA LEU A 21 7.68 -17.33 -9.73
C LEU A 21 7.35 -18.58 -8.92
N THR A 22 6.57 -18.42 -7.87
CA THR A 22 5.92 -19.52 -7.15
C THR A 22 4.98 -20.28 -8.09
N GLN A 23 4.64 -21.52 -7.72
CA GLN A 23 3.55 -22.26 -8.37
C GLN A 23 2.19 -21.77 -7.86
N GLU A 24 2.17 -21.38 -6.61
CA GLU A 24 1.02 -20.86 -5.89
C GLU A 24 0.67 -19.45 -6.39
N ASP A 25 -0.59 -19.23 -6.70
CA ASP A 25 -1.18 -17.94 -7.08
C ASP A 25 -1.84 -17.21 -5.91
N ILE A 26 -1.90 -17.88 -4.75
CA ILE A 26 -2.06 -17.22 -3.44
C ILE A 26 -0.78 -17.45 -2.66
N THR A 27 -0.21 -16.37 -2.19
CA THR A 27 0.98 -16.35 -1.35
C THR A 27 0.75 -15.47 -0.14
N TYR A 28 1.69 -15.49 0.79
CA TYR A 28 1.58 -14.68 2.01
C TYR A 28 2.92 -14.02 2.31
N ILE A 29 2.85 -12.85 2.94
CA ILE A 29 4.03 -12.17 3.46
C ILE A 29 3.96 -12.16 4.98
N SER A 30 4.94 -12.76 5.61
CA SER A 30 5.15 -12.72 7.05
C SER A 30 6.16 -11.64 7.40
N PRO A 31 5.99 -10.88 8.50
CA PRO A 31 7.00 -9.94 8.96
C PRO A 31 8.29 -10.69 9.31
N ALA A 32 9.43 -10.14 8.95
CA ALA A 32 10.72 -10.66 9.38
C ALA A 32 10.93 -10.40 10.88
N GLU A 33 11.73 -11.24 11.54
CA GLU A 33 12.02 -11.07 12.95
C GLU A 33 12.74 -9.73 13.21
N GLY A 34 12.27 -9.00 14.23
CA GLY A 34 12.85 -7.71 14.61
C GLY A 34 12.42 -6.52 13.76
N THR A 35 11.51 -6.71 12.79
CA THR A 35 10.93 -5.60 12.03
C THR A 35 9.55 -5.24 12.55
N ASP A 36 9.20 -3.97 12.45
CA ASP A 36 7.91 -3.43 12.90
C ASP A 36 7.08 -2.76 11.78
N TRP A 37 7.53 -2.85 10.54
CA TRP A 37 6.90 -2.19 9.39
C TRP A 37 5.45 -2.66 9.12
N MET A 38 5.07 -3.83 9.65
CA MET A 38 3.71 -4.38 9.56
C MET A 38 2.98 -4.38 10.91
N GLN A 39 3.51 -3.74 11.95
CA GLN A 39 2.91 -3.74 13.27
C GLN A 39 1.46 -3.21 13.26
N GLY A 40 0.61 -3.95 13.96
CA GLY A 40 -0.81 -3.63 14.07
C GLY A 40 -1.70 -4.16 12.95
N TYR A 41 -1.12 -4.62 11.83
CA TYR A 41 -1.88 -5.18 10.71
C TYR A 41 -1.70 -6.68 10.55
N PHE A 42 -0.46 -7.16 10.63
CA PHE A 42 -0.11 -8.55 10.33
C PHE A 42 0.92 -9.08 11.32
N THR A 43 0.83 -10.39 11.55
CA THR A 43 1.77 -11.13 12.39
C THR A 43 2.26 -12.36 11.64
N LYS A 44 3.21 -13.09 12.22
CA LYS A 44 3.65 -14.38 11.65
C LYS A 44 2.50 -15.40 11.61
N ASP A 45 1.61 -15.37 12.59
CA ASP A 45 0.45 -16.29 12.66
C ASP A 45 -0.68 -15.87 11.72
N TYR A 46 -0.75 -14.57 11.38
CA TYR A 46 -1.74 -13.99 10.48
C TYR A 46 -1.04 -13.14 9.41
N PRO A 47 -0.32 -13.77 8.48
CA PRO A 47 0.45 -13.06 7.47
C PRO A 47 -0.45 -12.36 6.44
N LEU A 48 0.12 -11.36 5.76
CA LEU A 48 -0.57 -10.64 4.70
C LEU A 48 -0.80 -11.55 3.50
N VAL A 49 -2.06 -11.73 3.12
CA VAL A 49 -2.42 -12.50 1.92
C VAL A 49 -2.17 -11.71 0.65
N MET A 50 -1.59 -12.35 -0.35
CA MET A 50 -1.39 -11.84 -1.70
C MET A 50 -2.04 -12.79 -2.70
N PHE A 51 -2.85 -12.25 -3.61
CA PHE A 51 -3.56 -13.02 -4.65
C PHE A 51 -2.77 -13.01 -5.96
N GLU A 52 -1.47 -13.19 -5.85
CA GLU A 52 -0.53 -13.14 -6.96
C GLU A 52 0.61 -14.17 -6.72
N ARG A 53 1.17 -14.65 -7.82
CA ARG A 53 2.40 -15.43 -7.78
C ARG A 53 3.57 -14.54 -7.39
N SER A 54 4.40 -15.03 -6.51
CA SER A 54 5.53 -14.27 -5.94
C SER A 54 6.86 -14.68 -6.58
N PHE A 55 7.73 -13.72 -6.81
CA PHE A 55 9.12 -14.05 -7.16
C PHE A 55 9.89 -14.61 -5.96
N LYS A 56 10.65 -15.65 -6.23
CA LYS A 56 11.56 -16.27 -5.24
C LYS A 56 12.97 -15.77 -5.48
N MET A 57 13.50 -15.01 -4.53
CA MET A 57 14.89 -14.55 -4.55
C MET A 57 15.73 -15.35 -3.56
N LYS A 58 16.94 -15.71 -3.95
CA LYS A 58 17.94 -16.37 -3.08
C LYS A 58 19.27 -15.65 -3.09
N GLY A 59 20.01 -15.84 -2.00
CA GLY A 59 21.40 -15.44 -1.90
C GLY A 59 21.63 -13.93 -1.93
N GLN A 60 20.63 -13.14 -1.51
CA GLN A 60 20.80 -11.69 -1.37
C GLN A 60 21.98 -11.38 -0.43
N LYS A 61 22.79 -10.42 -0.82
CA LYS A 61 24.00 -10.00 -0.08
C LYS A 61 23.82 -8.64 0.59
N ASN A 62 22.89 -7.85 0.06
CA ASN A 62 22.64 -6.49 0.46
C ASN A 62 21.19 -6.34 0.93
N GLY A 63 21.00 -5.44 1.89
CA GLY A 63 19.67 -5.02 2.31
C GLY A 63 19.15 -5.75 3.55
N GLU A 64 18.19 -5.11 4.14
CA GLU A 64 17.43 -5.58 5.28
C GLU A 64 16.20 -6.34 4.78
N VAL A 65 15.95 -7.51 5.34
CA VAL A 65 14.73 -8.28 5.06
C VAL A 65 13.63 -7.76 5.98
N LEU A 66 12.63 -7.11 5.41
CA LEU A 66 11.46 -6.61 6.14
C LEU A 66 10.35 -7.66 6.26
N GLY A 67 10.25 -8.54 5.28
CA GLY A 67 9.27 -9.61 5.26
C GLY A 67 9.75 -10.82 4.47
N THR A 68 9.25 -11.99 4.82
CA THR A 68 9.55 -13.27 4.18
C THR A 68 8.31 -13.85 3.52
N LEU A 69 8.53 -14.62 2.46
CA LEU A 69 7.47 -15.29 1.74
C LEU A 69 7.00 -16.53 2.54
N THR A 70 5.70 -16.62 2.75
CA THR A 70 5.04 -17.78 3.32
C THR A 70 4.13 -18.37 2.25
N LEU A 71 4.22 -19.66 2.05
CA LEU A 71 3.41 -20.40 1.10
C LEU A 71 2.20 -21.04 1.80
N PRO A 72 1.14 -21.32 1.04
CA PRO A 72 0.00 -22.04 1.59
C PRO A 72 0.38 -23.48 1.94
N TYR A 73 -0.50 -24.15 2.70
CA TYR A 73 -0.31 -25.54 3.11
C TYR A 73 -0.17 -26.51 1.95
N THR A 74 -0.82 -26.21 0.82
CA THR A 74 -0.87 -27.12 -0.31
C THR A 74 -0.39 -26.45 -1.58
N VAL A 75 0.21 -27.22 -2.46
CA VAL A 75 0.58 -26.75 -3.79
C VAL A 75 -0.65 -26.67 -4.72
N PRO A 76 -0.63 -25.84 -5.76
CA PRO A 76 -1.70 -25.76 -6.75
C PRO A 76 -1.89 -27.10 -7.46
N ASN A 77 -3.15 -27.42 -7.78
CA ASN A 77 -3.44 -28.57 -8.60
C ASN A 77 -3.00 -28.31 -10.06
N PRO A 78 -2.04 -29.04 -10.60
CA PRO A 78 -1.54 -28.83 -11.95
C PRO A 78 -2.58 -29.13 -13.05
N LEU A 79 -3.69 -29.78 -12.70
CA LEU A 79 -4.76 -30.12 -13.65
C LEU A 79 -5.77 -28.98 -13.84
N GLY A 80 -5.71 -27.90 -13.08
CA GLY A 80 -6.56 -26.73 -13.25
C GLY A 80 -8.05 -27.02 -13.14
N ILE A 81 -8.46 -28.04 -12.39
CA ILE A 81 -9.85 -28.50 -12.32
C ILE A 81 -10.77 -27.46 -11.66
N PHE A 82 -10.18 -26.53 -10.91
CA PHE A 82 -10.90 -25.45 -10.29
C PHE A 82 -10.24 -24.14 -10.70
N THR A 83 -10.75 -23.56 -11.77
CA THR A 83 -10.34 -22.25 -12.26
C THR A 83 -10.95 -21.13 -11.41
N ASP A 84 -10.33 -20.00 -11.42
CA ASP A 84 -10.74 -18.69 -10.93
C ASP A 84 -10.69 -18.45 -9.41
N LEU A 85 -11.35 -19.22 -8.59
CA LEU A 85 -11.34 -19.02 -7.13
C LEU A 85 -10.67 -20.13 -6.36
N CYS A 86 -10.30 -21.22 -7.03
CA CYS A 86 -9.78 -22.44 -6.43
C CYS A 86 -8.59 -23.02 -7.18
N SER A 87 -7.84 -22.18 -7.88
CA SER A 87 -6.62 -22.59 -8.60
C SER A 87 -5.54 -23.17 -7.67
N TYR A 88 -5.64 -22.86 -6.41
CA TYR A 88 -4.85 -23.43 -5.30
C TYR A 88 -5.48 -24.66 -4.66
N ALA A 89 -6.56 -25.16 -5.19
CA ALA A 89 -7.08 -26.44 -4.74
C ALA A 89 -6.18 -27.55 -5.30
N SER A 90 -5.31 -27.75 -4.71
CA SER A 90 -4.28 -28.63 -4.26
C SER A 90 -4.52 -30.08 -4.54
N GLU A 91 -3.43 -30.78 -4.68
CA GLU A 91 -3.37 -32.21 -4.43
C GLU A 91 -4.13 -32.56 -3.15
N ILE A 92 -4.85 -33.66 -3.19
CA ILE A 92 -5.54 -34.17 -2.00
C ILE A 92 -4.45 -34.51 -0.98
N VAL A 93 -4.38 -33.75 0.08
CA VAL A 93 -3.49 -34.00 1.19
C VAL A 93 -3.94 -35.29 1.86
N THR A 94 -3.07 -36.29 1.88
CA THR A 94 -3.37 -37.60 2.48
C THR A 94 -3.38 -37.50 4.01
N LYS A 95 -3.99 -38.49 4.68
CA LYS A 95 -4.05 -38.55 6.14
C LYS A 95 -2.69 -38.53 6.84
N ASP A 96 -1.67 -38.96 6.13
CA ASP A 96 -0.29 -39.05 6.64
C ASP A 96 0.46 -37.71 6.51
N ASP A 97 -0.07 -36.75 5.77
CA ASP A 97 0.49 -35.42 5.66
C ASP A 97 0.13 -34.59 6.89
N PRO A 98 1.10 -33.93 7.56
CA PRO A 98 0.85 -33.09 8.72
C PRO A 98 -0.07 -31.88 8.42
N ARG A 99 -0.23 -31.53 7.13
CA ARG A 99 -1.15 -30.48 6.69
C ARG A 99 -2.61 -30.93 6.65
N TYR A 100 -2.88 -32.22 6.60
CA TYR A 100 -4.19 -32.78 6.85
C TYR A 100 -4.51 -32.58 8.32
N PRO A 101 -5.56 -32.02 8.73
CA PRO A 101 -6.86 -31.66 8.24
C PRO A 101 -7.04 -30.16 7.90
N PHE A 102 -5.98 -29.40 7.75
CA PHE A 102 -6.06 -27.95 7.60
C PHE A 102 -6.28 -27.49 6.16
N ALA A 103 -5.93 -28.34 5.19
CA ALA A 103 -6.12 -28.04 3.78
C ALA A 103 -7.52 -28.46 3.29
N THR A 104 -8.18 -27.59 2.56
CA THR A 104 -9.48 -27.87 1.90
C THR A 104 -9.46 -27.37 0.47
N ILE A 105 -10.43 -27.80 -0.33
CA ILE A 105 -10.60 -27.29 -1.70
C ILE A 105 -11.02 -25.82 -1.77
N HIS A 106 -11.45 -25.24 -0.65
CA HIS A 106 -11.95 -23.86 -0.56
C HIS A 106 -11.08 -22.95 0.32
N ALA A 107 -10.05 -23.53 0.95
CA ALA A 107 -9.18 -22.76 1.83
C ALA A 107 -7.77 -23.32 1.76
N ASN A 108 -6.81 -22.46 1.49
CA ASN A 108 -5.41 -22.81 1.48
C ASN A 108 -4.64 -21.85 2.38
N PRO A 109 -4.78 -21.97 3.72
CA PRO A 109 -4.19 -21.05 4.67
C PRO A 109 -2.67 -21.08 4.61
N PRO A 110 -1.99 -20.06 5.16
CA PRO A 110 -0.53 -20.04 5.25
C PRO A 110 -0.04 -21.22 6.10
N GLY A 111 1.04 -21.86 5.68
CA GLY A 111 1.54 -23.04 6.39
C GLY A 111 3.01 -23.37 6.16
N ILE A 112 3.62 -22.89 5.09
CA ILE A 112 5.01 -23.16 4.78
C ILE A 112 5.80 -21.85 4.86
N PHE A 113 6.45 -21.63 5.99
CA PHE A 113 7.36 -20.51 6.17
C PHE A 113 8.64 -20.77 5.39
N THR A 114 9.09 -19.78 4.62
CA THR A 114 10.29 -19.87 3.80
C THR A 114 11.30 -18.77 4.18
N ASP A 115 12.54 -18.96 3.77
CA ASP A 115 13.60 -17.96 3.91
C ASP A 115 13.69 -17.02 2.69
N TYR A 116 12.78 -17.16 1.72
CA TYR A 116 12.73 -16.23 0.60
C TYR A 116 12.33 -14.84 1.07
N PRO A 117 13.14 -13.81 0.82
CA PRO A 117 12.73 -12.45 1.14
C PRO A 117 11.54 -12.05 0.28
N ALA A 118 10.51 -11.50 0.93
CA ALA A 118 9.33 -10.96 0.27
C ALA A 118 9.40 -9.44 0.12
N VAL A 119 9.98 -8.77 1.12
CA VAL A 119 10.22 -7.33 1.09
C VAL A 119 11.64 -7.05 1.55
N LEU A 120 12.39 -6.36 0.71
CA LEU A 120 13.78 -5.98 0.94
C LEU A 120 13.94 -4.47 0.89
N LYS A 121 14.80 -3.92 1.76
CA LYS A 121 15.16 -2.52 1.80
C LYS A 121 16.68 -2.36 1.79
N THR A 122 17.21 -1.50 0.92
CA THR A 122 18.66 -1.21 0.87
C THR A 122 18.93 0.24 0.53
N GLN A 123 20.17 0.68 0.79
CA GLN A 123 20.69 1.95 0.30
C GLN A 123 21.38 1.73 -1.04
N TYR A 124 21.05 2.56 -2.04
CA TYR A 124 21.72 2.56 -3.34
C TYR A 124 22.13 3.98 -3.71
N GLY A 125 23.42 4.23 -3.75
CA GLY A 125 23.95 5.58 -3.89
C GLY A 125 23.50 6.49 -2.75
N LYS A 126 22.76 7.56 -3.10
CA LYS A 126 22.18 8.50 -2.12
C LYS A 126 20.70 8.19 -1.80
N GLY A 127 20.13 7.19 -2.42
CA GLY A 127 18.72 6.83 -2.29
C GLY A 127 18.48 5.54 -1.55
N THR A 128 17.24 5.30 -1.18
CA THR A 128 16.76 4.06 -0.59
C THR A 128 15.92 3.31 -1.61
N VAL A 129 16.12 2.01 -1.71
CA VAL A 129 15.34 1.12 -2.57
C VAL A 129 14.58 0.14 -1.69
N ILE A 130 13.28 0.02 -1.93
CA ILE A 130 12.45 -1.07 -1.42
C ILE A 130 12.00 -1.91 -2.61
N TRP A 131 12.16 -3.22 -2.48
CA TRP A 131 11.67 -4.20 -3.43
C TRP A 131 10.66 -5.12 -2.76
N SER A 132 9.63 -5.49 -3.48
CA SER A 132 8.64 -6.47 -3.08
C SER A 132 8.55 -7.59 -4.10
N CYS A 133 8.43 -8.83 -3.64
CA CYS A 133 8.28 -10.01 -4.51
C CYS A 133 6.94 -10.06 -5.25
N VAL A 134 5.98 -9.20 -4.87
CA VAL A 134 4.65 -9.05 -5.46
C VAL A 134 4.28 -7.57 -5.56
N PRO A 135 3.38 -7.20 -6.47
CA PRO A 135 2.90 -5.83 -6.59
C PRO A 135 1.84 -5.52 -5.52
N PHE A 136 2.22 -4.85 -4.44
CA PHE A 136 1.28 -4.37 -3.42
C PHE A 136 0.24 -3.41 -4.00
N GLU A 137 0.65 -2.60 -4.95
CA GLU A 137 -0.17 -1.58 -5.60
C GLU A 137 -1.34 -2.13 -6.40
N LYS A 138 -1.32 -3.42 -6.72
CA LYS A 138 -2.43 -4.10 -7.43
C LYS A 138 -3.49 -4.67 -6.49
N ALA A 139 -3.21 -4.69 -5.20
CA ALA A 139 -4.11 -5.34 -4.27
C ALA A 139 -5.26 -4.40 -3.90
N GLU A 140 -6.48 -4.88 -4.07
CA GLU A 140 -7.71 -4.08 -3.90
C GLU A 140 -8.17 -3.96 -2.44
N ARG A 141 -7.41 -4.51 -1.49
CA ARG A 141 -7.81 -4.48 -0.07
C ARG A 141 -7.15 -3.33 0.66
N PHE A 142 -7.89 -2.66 1.53
CA PHE A 142 -7.41 -1.51 2.30
C PHE A 142 -6.10 -1.79 3.09
N GLN A 143 -5.92 -3.01 3.61
CA GLN A 143 -4.69 -3.36 4.32
C GLN A 143 -3.44 -3.27 3.44
N HIS A 144 -3.57 -3.62 2.17
CA HIS A 144 -2.47 -3.52 1.22
C HIS A 144 -2.16 -2.07 0.87
N SER A 145 -3.19 -1.25 0.68
CA SER A 145 -3.06 0.20 0.47
C SER A 145 -2.36 0.87 1.64
N ASP A 146 -2.73 0.52 2.86
CA ASP A 146 -2.10 1.06 4.09
C ASP A 146 -0.62 0.67 4.18
N ILE A 147 -0.28 -0.60 3.91
CA ILE A 147 1.10 -1.07 3.91
C ILE A 147 1.90 -0.37 2.82
N PHE A 148 1.37 -0.31 1.59
CA PHE A 148 2.03 0.36 0.48
C PHE A 148 2.27 1.83 0.79
N SER A 149 1.26 2.55 1.29
CA SER A 149 1.38 3.93 1.74
C SER A 149 2.41 4.11 2.85
N GLY A 150 2.45 3.17 3.80
CA GLY A 150 3.45 3.15 4.87
C GLY A 150 4.87 2.98 4.34
N LEU A 151 5.08 2.08 3.37
CA LEU A 151 6.37 1.92 2.70
C LEU A 151 6.78 3.19 1.95
N ILE A 152 5.88 3.81 1.18
CA ILE A 152 6.15 5.07 0.49
C ILE A 152 6.51 6.17 1.49
N ARG A 153 5.73 6.34 2.56
CA ARG A 153 6.02 7.33 3.61
C ARG A 153 7.40 7.14 4.24
N SER A 154 7.83 5.88 4.42
CA SER A 154 9.16 5.57 4.97
C SER A 154 10.32 5.99 4.06
N LEU A 155 10.05 6.26 2.78
CA LEU A 155 11.03 6.72 1.80
C LEU A 155 11.05 8.24 1.62
N LEU A 156 10.03 8.94 2.11
CA LEU A 156 9.97 10.39 1.99
C LEU A 156 10.96 11.04 2.97
N SER A 157 11.76 11.96 2.47
CA SER A 157 12.67 12.78 3.27
C SER A 157 11.96 13.93 4.00
N GLU A 158 10.77 14.29 3.56
CA GLU A 158 9.96 15.37 4.09
C GLU A 158 8.51 14.92 4.28
N GLU A 159 7.81 15.60 5.19
CA GLU A 159 6.36 15.41 5.33
C GLU A 159 5.62 15.73 4.01
N PRO A 160 4.55 15.00 3.68
CA PRO A 160 3.69 15.32 2.55
C PRO A 160 3.18 16.76 2.57
N VAL A 161 2.89 17.31 1.38
CA VAL A 161 2.36 18.67 1.24
C VAL A 161 0.98 18.79 1.88
N PHE A 162 0.22 17.72 1.88
CA PHE A 162 -1.08 17.64 2.57
C PHE A 162 -1.23 16.31 3.30
N SER A 163 -2.15 16.27 4.25
CA SER A 163 -2.57 15.06 4.94
C SER A 163 -4.02 15.18 5.39
N SER A 164 -4.68 14.06 5.51
CA SER A 164 -5.97 13.94 6.19
C SER A 164 -5.99 12.62 6.95
N SER A 165 -6.40 12.68 8.21
CA SER A 165 -6.58 11.48 9.04
C SER A 165 -8.05 11.02 9.12
N THR A 166 -8.95 11.83 8.57
CA THR A 166 -10.41 11.67 8.70
C THR A 166 -11.13 11.59 7.36
N ALA A 167 -10.45 11.91 6.25
CA ALA A 167 -11.03 11.72 4.93
C ALA A 167 -11.13 10.22 4.62
N PRO A 168 -12.29 9.75 4.12
CA PRO A 168 -12.43 8.37 3.67
C PRO A 168 -11.66 8.15 2.36
N GLU A 169 -11.34 6.88 2.09
CA GLU A 169 -10.51 6.46 0.96
C GLU A 169 -10.94 7.00 -0.42
N PRO A 170 -12.23 7.15 -0.76
CA PRO A 170 -12.64 7.69 -2.05
C PRO A 170 -12.31 9.17 -2.28
N VAL A 171 -11.81 9.90 -1.28
CA VAL A 171 -11.48 11.32 -1.43
C VAL A 171 -10.05 11.48 -1.89
N GLU A 172 -9.88 11.92 -3.12
CA GLU A 172 -8.58 12.27 -3.68
C GLU A 172 -8.29 13.78 -3.53
N PHE A 173 -7.02 14.09 -3.30
CA PHE A 173 -6.55 15.45 -3.11
C PHE A 173 -5.53 15.82 -4.17
N VAL A 174 -5.64 17.05 -4.68
CA VAL A 174 -4.66 17.63 -5.58
C VAL A 174 -4.29 19.03 -5.07
N VAL A 175 -2.99 19.31 -5.01
CA VAL A 175 -2.48 20.61 -4.54
C VAL A 175 -1.68 21.26 -5.65
N PHE A 176 -1.98 22.53 -5.93
CA PHE A 176 -1.29 23.37 -6.91
C PHE A 176 -0.72 24.61 -6.23
N ASP A 177 0.54 24.90 -6.47
CA ASP A 177 1.16 26.15 -6.08
C ASP A 177 1.11 27.15 -7.25
N ALA A 178 0.63 28.37 -6.99
CA ALA A 178 0.62 29.48 -7.93
C ALA A 178 1.33 30.69 -7.30
N PRO A 179 2.65 30.65 -7.16
CA PRO A 179 3.43 31.66 -6.45
C PRO A 179 3.33 33.05 -7.07
N GLU A 180 3.11 33.13 -8.37
CA GLU A 180 2.92 34.40 -9.10
C GLU A 180 1.65 35.17 -8.67
N TYR A 181 0.64 34.43 -8.17
CA TYR A 181 -0.60 35.00 -7.62
C TYR A 181 -0.59 35.03 -6.09
N LYS A 182 0.46 34.52 -5.45
CA LYS A 182 0.51 34.28 -4.00
C LYS A 182 -0.65 33.42 -3.53
N GLU A 183 -0.90 32.36 -4.26
CA GLU A 183 -2.02 31.45 -4.00
C GLU A 183 -1.57 30.00 -4.03
N LYS A 184 -2.29 29.18 -3.28
CA LYS A 184 -2.21 27.72 -3.32
C LYS A 184 -3.64 27.18 -3.43
N TYR A 185 -3.83 26.25 -4.35
CA TYR A 185 -5.12 25.63 -4.61
C TYR A 185 -5.14 24.20 -4.10
N ILE A 186 -6.27 23.80 -3.53
CA ILE A 186 -6.50 22.44 -3.06
C ILE A 186 -7.81 21.96 -3.66
N GLY A 187 -7.71 21.03 -4.59
CA GLY A 187 -8.82 20.30 -5.16
C GLY A 187 -9.10 19.03 -4.38
N MET A 188 -10.36 18.72 -4.17
CA MET A 188 -10.84 17.48 -3.58
C MET A 188 -11.86 16.86 -4.50
N VAL A 189 -11.68 15.58 -4.81
CA VAL A 189 -12.56 14.80 -5.69
C VAL A 189 -13.07 13.59 -4.91
N ASN A 190 -14.36 13.41 -4.90
CA ASN A 190 -15.00 12.24 -4.33
C ASN A 190 -15.17 11.18 -5.45
N LEU A 191 -14.25 10.24 -5.53
CA LEU A 191 -14.22 9.15 -6.51
C LEU A 191 -14.84 7.89 -5.94
N GLN A 192 -16.12 7.68 -6.20
CA GLN A 192 -16.83 6.44 -5.85
C GLN A 192 -17.17 5.69 -7.14
N GLU A 193 -16.42 4.63 -7.45
CA GLU A 193 -16.56 3.90 -8.71
C GLU A 193 -17.83 3.04 -8.77
N ASP A 194 -18.20 2.39 -7.66
CA ASP A 194 -19.24 1.36 -7.62
C ASP A 194 -20.64 1.88 -7.25
N PHE A 195 -20.76 3.13 -6.83
CA PHE A 195 -22.02 3.69 -6.35
C PHE A 195 -22.32 5.04 -7.00
N ARG A 196 -23.59 5.42 -6.99
CA ARG A 196 -23.94 6.83 -7.20
C ARG A 196 -23.22 7.66 -6.16
N PHE A 197 -22.65 8.78 -6.57
CA PHE A 197 -21.91 9.68 -5.68
C PHE A 197 -22.71 9.97 -4.40
N LEU A 198 -22.23 9.40 -3.30
CA LEU A 198 -22.73 9.71 -1.98
C LEU A 198 -21.87 10.84 -1.42
N PRO A 199 -22.47 11.91 -0.89
CA PRO A 199 -21.68 12.97 -0.26
C PRO A 199 -20.82 12.43 0.88
N VAL A 200 -19.60 12.92 0.98
CA VAL A 200 -18.71 12.69 2.11
C VAL A 200 -18.85 13.84 3.09
N TYR A 201 -18.93 13.52 4.37
CA TYR A 201 -19.20 14.51 5.42
C TYR A 201 -18.09 14.51 6.47
N HIS A 202 -17.86 15.71 7.04
CA HIS A 202 -17.10 15.93 8.28
C HIS A 202 -15.68 15.30 8.30
N PHE A 203 -14.83 15.80 7.43
CA PHE A 203 -13.41 15.45 7.47
C PHE A 203 -12.52 16.71 7.46
N ASP A 204 -11.29 16.54 7.92
CA ASP A 204 -10.30 17.60 7.99
C ASP A 204 -9.20 17.36 6.95
N VAL A 205 -8.67 18.46 6.44
CA VAL A 205 -7.48 18.47 5.59
C VAL A 205 -6.43 19.40 6.19
N GLU A 206 -5.21 18.92 6.31
CA GLU A 206 -4.04 19.69 6.72
C GLU A 206 -3.13 19.91 5.51
N ILE A 207 -2.72 21.16 5.29
CA ILE A 207 -1.88 21.55 4.17
C ILE A 207 -0.63 22.22 4.70
N LYS A 208 0.54 21.74 4.29
CA LYS A 208 1.83 22.37 4.61
C LYS A 208 1.89 23.76 3.99
N SER A 209 2.14 24.76 4.84
CA SER A 209 2.22 26.15 4.43
C SER A 209 3.34 26.86 5.20
N PRO A 210 4.34 27.43 4.52
CA PRO A 210 5.46 28.09 5.19
C PRO A 210 5.02 29.35 5.96
N GLU A 211 3.91 29.97 5.55
CA GLU A 211 3.34 31.14 6.19
C GLU A 211 1.83 31.02 6.35
N LYS A 212 1.26 31.80 7.26
CA LYS A 212 -0.17 31.82 7.50
C LYS A 212 -0.89 32.52 6.34
N PRO A 213 -1.88 31.88 5.68
CA PRO A 213 -2.70 32.56 4.70
C PRO A 213 -3.47 33.74 5.30
N VAL A 214 -3.65 34.77 4.53
CA VAL A 214 -4.51 35.91 4.89
C VAL A 214 -5.98 35.46 4.94
N LYS A 215 -6.37 34.61 4.00
CA LYS A 215 -7.73 34.05 3.91
C LYS A 215 -7.71 32.70 3.16
N VAL A 216 -8.76 31.92 3.40
CA VAL A 216 -9.07 30.70 2.61
C VAL A 216 -10.46 30.91 2.02
N LEU A 217 -10.62 30.61 0.75
CA LEU A 217 -11.86 30.79 -0.01
C LEU A 217 -12.28 29.48 -0.68
N LYS A 218 -13.58 29.27 -0.87
CA LYS A 218 -14.08 28.33 -1.89
C LYS A 218 -13.86 28.94 -3.27
N SER A 219 -13.11 28.24 -4.15
CA SER A 219 -12.63 28.82 -5.41
C SER A 219 -13.72 29.17 -6.42
N TYR A 220 -14.91 28.55 -6.32
CA TYR A 220 -15.98 28.77 -7.30
C TYR A 220 -16.90 29.98 -6.99
N ASN A 221 -16.93 30.45 -5.75
CA ASN A 221 -17.83 31.54 -5.32
C ASN A 221 -17.19 32.54 -4.39
N ASP A 222 -15.88 32.43 -4.13
CA ASP A 222 -15.10 33.29 -3.22
C ASP A 222 -15.65 33.33 -1.78
N GLU A 223 -16.41 32.33 -1.36
CA GLU A 223 -16.95 32.23 -0.01
C GLU A 223 -15.82 32.00 1.00
N PRO A 224 -15.70 32.81 2.06
CA PRO A 224 -14.68 32.65 3.07
C PRO A 224 -14.85 31.33 3.87
N VAL A 225 -13.75 30.64 4.09
CA VAL A 225 -13.70 29.37 4.82
C VAL A 225 -12.90 29.57 6.11
N ALA A 226 -13.45 29.09 7.23
CA ALA A 226 -12.73 29.10 8.49
C ALA A 226 -11.56 28.09 8.44
N PHE A 227 -10.42 28.50 8.97
CA PHE A 227 -9.23 27.65 9.04
C PHE A 227 -8.44 27.93 10.32
N THR A 228 -7.59 26.99 10.70
CA THR A 228 -6.55 27.20 11.72
C THR A 228 -5.17 27.13 11.06
N TYR A 229 -4.19 27.76 11.71
CA TYR A 229 -2.78 27.68 11.28
C TYR A 229 -1.90 27.43 12.48
N GLU A 230 -1.31 26.25 12.51
CA GLU A 230 -0.44 25.80 13.58
C GLU A 230 0.73 24.96 13.02
N ASN A 231 1.90 25.14 13.58
CA ASN A 231 3.10 24.33 13.22
C ASN A 231 3.41 24.28 11.71
N GLY A 232 3.17 25.38 10.98
CA GLY A 232 3.41 25.44 9.53
C GLY A 232 2.39 24.66 8.70
N LYS A 233 1.20 24.41 9.27
CA LYS A 233 0.09 23.74 8.57
C LYS A 233 -1.18 24.56 8.67
N VAL A 234 -1.90 24.63 7.57
CA VAL A 234 -3.27 25.15 7.50
C VAL A 234 -4.20 23.95 7.62
N LYS A 235 -5.14 24.03 8.55
CA LYS A 235 -6.19 23.01 8.69
C LYS A 235 -7.54 23.60 8.29
N ILE A 236 -8.24 22.88 7.41
CA ILE A 236 -9.59 23.20 6.92
C ILE A 236 -10.50 22.03 7.28
N SER A 237 -11.67 22.33 7.86
CA SER A 237 -12.71 21.32 8.12
C SER A 237 -13.74 21.39 6.99
N ILE A 238 -14.03 20.24 6.41
CA ILE A 238 -14.95 20.09 5.29
C ILE A 238 -16.24 19.47 5.83
N ASP A 239 -17.33 20.24 5.80
CA ASP A 239 -18.63 19.77 6.29
C ASP A 239 -19.25 18.77 5.32
N ARG A 240 -19.11 19.02 4.01
CA ARG A 240 -19.68 18.20 2.95
C ARG A 240 -18.88 18.34 1.65
N LEU A 241 -18.58 17.23 1.03
CA LEU A 241 -18.05 17.13 -0.33
C LEU A 241 -19.01 16.28 -1.17
N ASP A 242 -19.60 16.88 -2.19
CA ASP A 242 -20.42 16.14 -3.17
C ASP A 242 -19.51 15.40 -4.16
N CYS A 243 -19.26 15.94 -5.34
CA CYS A 243 -18.36 15.33 -6.33
C CYS A 243 -16.98 15.98 -6.33
N PHE A 244 -16.94 17.31 -6.21
CA PHE A 244 -15.72 18.11 -6.30
C PHE A 244 -15.87 19.42 -5.57
N ASP A 245 -14.82 19.81 -4.86
CA ASP A 245 -14.64 21.17 -4.31
C ASP A 245 -13.18 21.61 -4.51
N MET A 246 -12.99 22.92 -4.59
CA MET A 246 -11.66 23.52 -4.65
C MET A 246 -11.58 24.72 -3.71
N TYR A 247 -10.46 24.81 -3.00
CA TYR A 247 -10.19 25.88 -2.03
C TYR A 247 -8.93 26.62 -2.42
N THR A 248 -8.95 27.95 -2.25
CA THR A 248 -7.81 28.84 -2.50
C THR A 248 -7.27 29.36 -1.18
N LEU A 249 -6.00 29.10 -0.89
CA LEU A 249 -5.25 29.77 0.17
C LEU A 249 -4.61 31.00 -0.44
N CYS A 250 -4.92 32.20 0.07
CA CYS A 250 -4.33 33.46 -0.38
C CYS A 250 -3.31 33.98 0.65
N TYR A 251 -2.12 34.37 0.19
CA TYR A 251 -1.00 34.84 1.01
C TYR A 251 -0.75 36.35 0.86
#